data_05657d13e87aff7847d722e43595f13d
#
_entry.id   05657d13e87aff7847d722e43595f13d
#
_cell.length_a   1.000
_cell.length_b   1.000
_cell.length_c   1.000
_cell.angle_alpha   90.00
_cell.angle_beta   90.00
_cell.angle_gamma   90.00
#
_symmetry.space_group_name_H-M   'P 1'
#
loop_
_entity.id
_entity.type
_entity.pdbx_description
1 polymer ?
#
loop_
_entity_poly.entity_id
_entity_poly.type
_entity_poly.pdbx_seq_one_letter_code
_entity_poly.pdbx_strand_id
1 'polypeptide(L)'
;EYRNKYNYSLEDLSRAINYKKNRQTLHKYETGSLNIPYEILFDIAEVFNIDSSVFENIPMTRSEKELFEKKLIKSYVNTVSGNRNMTARGEKIINTYKNASYEPRSRQSELSIKLLDDSMAPVYMKGDRVFFSKKDNYSNGDDIVLAVKGNILSVRRLYRSQKAVILQAMNPKYQTIVVNIFSDDMIFGKVEVMCRDVR
;
A
#
# COMPACT_ATOMS: atom_id res chain seq x y z
N GLU A 1 -5.50 -5.79 -22.71
CA GLU A 1 -6.81 -5.14 -22.45
C GLU A 1 -6.63 -3.69 -22.00
N TYR A 2 -5.89 -3.41 -20.91
CA TYR A 2 -5.67 -2.06 -20.36
C TYR A 2 -4.98 -1.12 -21.35
N ARG A 3 -3.95 -1.56 -22.08
CA ARG A 3 -3.25 -0.75 -23.06
C ARG A 3 -4.21 -0.15 -24.10
N ASN A 4 -5.11 -0.98 -24.65
CA ASN A 4 -6.11 -0.53 -25.62
C ASN A 4 -7.12 0.43 -25.00
N LYS A 5 -7.53 0.19 -23.74
CA LYS A 5 -8.44 1.07 -23.01
C LYS A 5 -7.87 2.48 -22.82
N TYR A 6 -6.57 2.60 -22.68
CA TYR A 6 -5.88 3.88 -22.52
C TYR A 6 -5.26 4.41 -23.83
N ASN A 7 -5.58 3.78 -24.99
CA ASN A 7 -5.08 4.16 -26.31
C ASN A 7 -3.55 4.18 -26.45
N TYR A 8 -2.84 3.31 -25.70
CA TYR A 8 -1.39 3.16 -25.84
C TYR A 8 -1.06 2.24 -27.00
N SER A 9 -0.10 2.64 -27.85
CA SER A 9 0.55 1.70 -28.78
C SER A 9 1.50 0.76 -28.00
N LEU A 10 1.92 -0.33 -28.62
CA LEU A 10 2.96 -1.19 -28.02
C LEU A 10 4.30 -0.45 -27.82
N GLU A 11 4.58 0.53 -28.65
CA GLU A 11 5.78 1.37 -28.54
C GLU A 11 5.65 2.33 -27.35
N ASP A 12 4.47 2.93 -27.16
CA ASP A 12 4.20 3.79 -26.01
C ASP A 12 4.32 3.03 -24.69
N LEU A 13 3.80 1.79 -24.67
CA LEU A 13 3.95 0.93 -23.50
C LEU A 13 5.41 0.55 -23.25
N SER A 14 6.16 0.21 -24.32
CA SER A 14 7.60 -0.07 -24.21
C SER A 14 8.34 1.11 -23.59
N ARG A 15 8.05 2.32 -24.05
CA ARG A 15 8.62 3.57 -23.51
C ARG A 15 8.23 3.81 -22.07
N ALA A 16 6.96 3.61 -21.73
CA ALA A 16 6.43 3.83 -20.40
C ALA A 16 7.04 2.91 -19.34
N ILE A 17 7.41 1.68 -19.73
CA ILE A 17 8.14 0.74 -18.86
C ILE A 17 9.68 0.87 -19.01
N ASN A 18 10.16 2.04 -19.43
CA ASN A 18 11.59 2.35 -19.62
C ASN A 18 12.33 1.36 -20.52
N TYR A 19 11.71 0.92 -21.61
CA TYR A 19 12.25 -0.03 -22.60
C TYR A 19 12.75 -1.37 -22.01
N LYS A 20 12.28 -1.78 -20.84
CA LYS A 20 12.61 -3.09 -20.25
C LYS A 20 12.22 -4.25 -21.15
N LYS A 21 11.19 -4.06 -21.99
CA LYS A 21 10.77 -4.99 -23.04
C LYS A 21 10.43 -4.21 -24.31
N ASN A 22 10.86 -4.76 -25.45
CA ASN A 22 10.57 -4.19 -26.74
C ASN A 22 9.13 -4.52 -27.20
N ARG A 23 8.67 -3.81 -28.23
CA ARG A 23 7.35 -3.96 -28.85
C ARG A 23 7.03 -5.42 -29.22
N GLN A 24 8.00 -6.18 -29.78
CA GLN A 24 7.78 -7.56 -30.20
C GLN A 24 7.54 -8.48 -29.00
N THR A 25 8.29 -8.31 -27.93
CA THR A 25 8.11 -9.07 -26.68
C THR A 25 6.78 -8.74 -26.02
N LEU A 26 6.40 -7.46 -25.98
CA LEU A 26 5.09 -7.05 -25.44
C LEU A 26 3.93 -7.65 -26.25
N HIS A 27 4.07 -7.70 -27.58
CA HIS A 27 3.09 -8.36 -28.44
C HIS A 27 2.95 -9.86 -28.11
N LYS A 28 4.07 -10.57 -27.90
CA LYS A 28 4.04 -11.98 -27.49
C LYS A 28 3.36 -12.20 -26.14
N TYR A 29 3.50 -11.24 -25.21
CA TYR A 29 2.78 -11.27 -23.94
C TYR A 29 1.27 -11.09 -24.13
N GLU A 30 0.85 -10.13 -24.96
CA GLU A 30 -0.58 -9.90 -25.24
C GLU A 30 -1.27 -11.06 -25.98
N THR A 31 -0.54 -11.76 -26.83
CA THR A 31 -1.03 -12.94 -27.55
C THR A 31 -0.95 -14.26 -26.77
N GLY A 32 -0.37 -14.21 -25.56
CA GLY A 32 -0.16 -15.42 -24.75
C GLY A 32 0.93 -16.36 -25.28
N SER A 33 1.69 -15.93 -26.30
CA SER A 33 2.80 -16.71 -26.88
C SER A 33 4.02 -16.76 -25.97
N LEU A 34 4.06 -15.94 -24.95
CA LEU A 34 5.12 -15.89 -23.95
C LEU A 34 4.50 -15.48 -22.60
N ASN A 35 4.91 -16.14 -21.53
CA ASN A 35 4.49 -15.76 -20.18
C ASN A 35 5.10 -14.42 -19.78
N ILE A 36 4.30 -13.56 -19.18
CA ILE A 36 4.76 -12.26 -18.70
C ILE A 36 5.47 -12.46 -17.36
N PRO A 37 6.75 -12.04 -17.22
CA PRO A 37 7.40 -12.00 -15.91
C PRO A 37 6.66 -11.04 -14.98
N TYR A 38 6.51 -11.41 -13.71
CA TYR A 38 5.82 -10.57 -12.71
C TYR A 38 6.38 -9.16 -12.63
N GLU A 39 7.70 -9.02 -12.79
CA GLU A 39 8.36 -7.72 -12.82
C GLU A 39 7.77 -6.77 -13.87
N ILE A 40 7.47 -7.30 -15.04
CA ILE A 40 6.88 -6.54 -16.13
C ILE A 40 5.39 -6.27 -15.90
N LEU A 41 4.67 -7.21 -15.29
CA LEU A 41 3.27 -6.99 -14.89
C LEU A 41 3.14 -5.81 -13.91
N PHE A 42 4.08 -5.68 -12.97
CA PHE A 42 4.10 -4.54 -12.05
C PHE A 42 4.39 -3.22 -12.74
N ASP A 43 5.41 -3.21 -13.59
CA ASP A 43 5.73 -2.00 -14.35
C ASP A 43 4.51 -1.55 -15.18
N ILE A 44 3.78 -2.50 -15.78
CA ILE A 44 2.55 -2.24 -16.54
C ILE A 44 1.42 -1.76 -15.61
N ALA A 45 1.27 -2.37 -14.44
CA ALA A 45 0.27 -1.95 -13.45
C ALA A 45 0.53 -0.51 -12.98
N GLU A 46 1.78 -0.16 -12.74
CA GLU A 46 2.18 1.19 -12.35
C GLU A 46 1.87 2.21 -13.45
N VAL A 47 2.17 1.90 -14.72
CA VAL A 47 1.87 2.75 -15.88
C VAL A 47 0.39 3.06 -15.99
N PHE A 48 -0.48 2.08 -15.75
CA PHE A 48 -1.94 2.23 -15.89
C PHE A 48 -2.65 2.48 -14.55
N ASN A 49 -1.91 2.66 -13.46
CA ASN A 49 -2.43 2.82 -12.11
C ASN A 49 -3.44 1.71 -11.74
N ILE A 50 -3.08 0.47 -12.09
CA ILE A 50 -3.87 -0.72 -11.79
C ILE A 50 -3.52 -1.23 -10.41
N ASP A 51 -4.54 -1.54 -9.61
CA ASP A 51 -4.32 -2.18 -8.30
C ASP A 51 -3.66 -3.55 -8.48
N SER A 52 -2.56 -3.78 -7.78
CA SER A 52 -1.82 -5.05 -7.84
C SER A 52 -2.62 -6.25 -7.38
N SER A 53 -3.72 -6.04 -6.65
CA SER A 53 -4.65 -7.12 -6.25
C SER A 53 -5.27 -7.86 -7.46
N VAL A 54 -5.30 -7.24 -8.63
CA VAL A 54 -5.72 -7.88 -9.89
C VAL A 54 -4.86 -9.11 -10.22
N PHE A 55 -3.62 -9.16 -9.72
CA PHE A 55 -2.67 -10.24 -9.99
C PHE A 55 -2.64 -11.33 -8.89
N GLU A 56 -3.42 -11.18 -7.80
CA GLU A 56 -3.41 -12.13 -6.67
C GLU A 56 -3.80 -13.57 -7.05
N ASN A 57 -4.59 -13.73 -8.09
CA ASN A 57 -5.07 -15.04 -8.55
C ASN A 57 -4.16 -15.70 -9.62
N ILE A 58 -3.03 -15.06 -9.95
CA ILE A 58 -2.09 -15.63 -10.92
C ILE A 58 -1.15 -16.59 -10.17
N PRO A 59 -1.00 -17.87 -10.61
CA PRO A 59 -0.09 -18.81 -9.97
C PRO A 59 1.34 -18.26 -9.96
N MET A 60 1.93 -18.12 -8.80
CA MET A 60 3.29 -17.61 -8.61
C MET A 60 4.18 -18.68 -8.03
N THR A 61 5.41 -18.76 -8.51
CA THR A 61 6.47 -19.49 -7.81
C THR A 61 6.84 -18.75 -6.52
N ARG A 62 7.48 -19.45 -5.57
CA ARG A 62 7.93 -18.85 -4.31
C ARG A 62 8.83 -17.62 -4.52
N SER A 63 9.77 -17.71 -5.46
CA SER A 63 10.68 -16.60 -5.79
C SER A 63 9.96 -15.39 -6.38
N GLU A 64 8.97 -15.63 -7.24
CA GLU A 64 8.13 -14.58 -7.82
C GLU A 64 7.26 -13.91 -6.76
N LYS A 65 6.74 -14.68 -5.80
CA LYS A 65 5.97 -14.15 -4.69
C LYS A 65 6.81 -13.26 -3.77
N GLU A 66 8.04 -13.66 -3.46
CA GLU A 66 8.99 -12.84 -2.70
C GLU A 66 9.37 -11.55 -3.43
N LEU A 67 9.56 -11.63 -4.76
CA LEU A 67 9.83 -10.45 -5.59
C LEU A 67 8.59 -9.53 -5.68
N PHE A 68 7.41 -10.13 -5.76
CA PHE A 68 6.12 -9.46 -5.72
C PHE A 68 5.98 -8.66 -4.42
N GLU A 69 6.15 -9.30 -3.29
CA GLU A 69 6.08 -8.66 -1.98
C GLU A 69 7.11 -7.53 -1.84
N LYS A 70 8.36 -7.74 -2.28
CA LYS A 70 9.41 -6.70 -2.28
C LYS A 70 9.06 -5.49 -3.13
N LYS A 71 8.49 -5.67 -4.31
CA LYS A 71 8.10 -4.55 -5.19
C LYS A 71 6.86 -3.82 -4.69
N LEU A 72 5.88 -4.55 -4.17
CA LEU A 72 4.73 -3.98 -3.50
C LEU A 72 5.19 -3.06 -2.35
N ILE A 73 6.10 -3.56 -1.51
CA ILE A 73 6.73 -2.81 -0.44
C ILE A 73 7.46 -1.57 -0.99
N LYS A 74 8.24 -1.73 -2.06
CA LYS A 74 9.01 -0.62 -2.65
C LYS A 74 8.12 0.45 -3.28
N SER A 75 6.99 0.09 -3.90
CA SER A 75 6.02 1.07 -4.42
C SER A 75 5.35 1.84 -3.28
N TYR A 76 5.01 1.17 -2.18
CA TYR A 76 4.50 1.83 -0.98
C TYR A 76 5.57 2.73 -0.33
N VAL A 77 6.82 2.26 -0.21
CA VAL A 77 7.94 3.02 0.35
C VAL A 77 8.28 4.24 -0.50
N ASN A 78 8.31 4.13 -1.82
CA ASN A 78 8.58 5.27 -2.70
C ASN A 78 7.48 6.33 -2.63
N THR A 79 6.24 5.92 -2.38
CA THR A 79 5.11 6.84 -2.14
C THR A 79 5.27 7.57 -0.79
N VAL A 80 5.87 6.90 0.20
CA VAL A 80 6.02 7.40 1.58
C VAL A 80 7.36 8.10 1.82
N SER A 81 8.47 7.53 1.34
CA SER A 81 9.83 8.02 1.64
C SER A 81 10.33 9.12 0.70
N GLY A 82 9.62 9.46 -0.37
CA GLY A 82 10.00 10.53 -1.31
C GLY A 82 10.07 11.93 -0.69
N ASN A 83 9.92 12.09 0.65
CA ASN A 83 9.81 13.43 1.17
C ASN A 83 10.20 13.74 2.61
N ARG A 84 11.31 14.47 2.72
CA ARG A 84 11.72 15.20 3.94
C ARG A 84 11.11 16.61 4.09
N ASN A 85 10.21 17.05 3.22
CA ASN A 85 9.51 18.35 3.32
C ASN A 85 8.00 18.13 3.35
N MET A 86 7.46 18.05 4.55
CA MET A 86 6.12 17.54 4.90
C MET A 86 4.94 18.45 4.58
N THR A 87 5.09 19.74 4.24
CA THR A 87 3.94 20.65 4.14
C THR A 87 3.17 20.57 2.81
N ALA A 88 3.82 20.79 1.69
CA ALA A 88 3.11 20.76 0.39
C ALA A 88 3.02 19.37 -0.24
N ARG A 89 3.88 18.44 0.16
CA ARG A 89 3.94 17.07 -0.35
C ARG A 89 3.14 16.07 0.49
N GLY A 90 2.90 16.36 1.79
CA GLY A 90 2.00 15.60 2.66
C GLY A 90 0.58 15.59 2.12
N GLU A 91 0.08 16.71 1.65
CA GLU A 91 -1.23 16.84 1.01
C GLU A 91 -1.35 15.99 -0.26
N LYS A 92 -0.29 15.92 -1.08
CA LYS A 92 -0.29 15.12 -2.31
C LYS A 92 -0.31 13.62 -2.02
N ILE A 93 0.41 13.16 -0.98
CA ILE A 93 0.39 11.75 -0.53
C ILE A 93 -0.97 11.41 0.07
N ILE A 94 -1.49 12.26 0.96
CA ILE A 94 -2.79 12.08 1.61
C ILE A 94 -3.90 11.97 0.57
N ASN A 95 -3.87 12.79 -0.48
CA ASN A 95 -4.86 12.77 -1.56
C ASN A 95 -4.81 11.46 -2.39
N THR A 96 -3.76 10.68 -2.30
CA THR A 96 -3.64 9.36 -2.94
C THR A 96 -4.44 8.29 -2.18
N TYR A 97 -4.67 8.47 -0.88
CA TYR A 97 -5.39 7.50 -0.05
C TYR A 97 -6.85 7.92 0.15
N LYS A 98 -7.78 7.00 -0.12
CA LYS A 98 -9.23 7.26 -0.15
C LYS A 98 -9.83 7.78 1.14
N ASN A 99 -9.20 7.53 2.27
CA ASN A 99 -9.73 7.83 3.60
C ASN A 99 -8.81 8.68 4.47
N ALA A 100 -7.72 9.22 3.90
CA ALA A 100 -6.79 10.06 4.63
C ALA A 100 -7.19 11.54 4.53
N SER A 101 -6.96 12.28 5.60
CA SER A 101 -7.10 13.73 5.65
C SER A 101 -5.98 14.35 6.50
N TYR A 102 -5.67 15.59 6.20
CA TYR A 102 -4.78 16.44 6.99
C TYR A 102 -5.63 17.42 7.79
N GLU A 103 -5.49 17.42 9.10
CA GLU A 103 -6.14 18.38 9.97
C GLU A 103 -5.07 19.09 10.80
N PRO A 104 -4.86 20.41 10.61
CA PRO A 104 -3.93 21.18 11.42
C PRO A 104 -4.48 21.33 12.83
N ARG A 105 -3.99 20.55 13.77
CA ARG A 105 -4.14 20.81 15.20
C ARG A 105 -2.82 21.34 15.73
N SER A 106 -2.86 22.55 16.30
CA SER A 106 -1.79 23.31 16.99
C SER A 106 -0.39 22.67 17.02
N ARG A 107 0.55 23.25 16.32
CA ARG A 107 2.02 23.08 16.36
C ARG A 107 2.63 21.74 15.88
N GLN A 108 1.89 20.66 15.73
CA GLN A 108 2.31 19.45 15.06
C GLN A 108 1.24 19.06 14.05
N SER A 109 1.65 18.90 12.80
CA SER A 109 0.78 18.48 11.71
C SER A 109 0.34 17.04 11.95
N GLU A 110 -0.87 16.84 12.43
CA GLU A 110 -1.45 15.50 12.65
C GLU A 110 -2.18 15.05 11.40
N LEU A 111 -1.89 13.82 11.00
CA LEU A 111 -2.61 13.13 9.94
C LEU A 111 -3.80 12.38 10.56
N SER A 112 -4.89 12.27 9.84
CA SER A 112 -6.03 11.49 10.27
C SER A 112 -6.57 10.59 9.18
N ILE A 113 -7.17 9.48 9.58
CA ILE A 113 -7.96 8.61 8.71
C ILE A 113 -9.32 8.33 9.31
N LYS A 114 -10.33 8.18 8.44
CA LYS A 114 -11.60 7.58 8.81
C LYS A 114 -11.53 6.08 8.56
N LEU A 115 -11.82 5.27 9.57
CA LEU A 115 -11.79 3.81 9.44
C LEU A 115 -12.93 3.32 8.57
N LEU A 116 -12.60 2.53 7.56
CA LEU A 116 -13.56 1.98 6.60
C LEU A 116 -13.97 0.54 6.92
N ASP A 117 -13.29 -0.12 7.87
CA ASP A 117 -13.56 -1.49 8.31
C ASP A 117 -13.62 -1.62 9.84
N ASP A 118 -14.04 -2.79 10.32
CA ASP A 118 -14.12 -3.13 11.72
C ASP A 118 -12.97 -4.03 12.19
N SER A 119 -11.85 -4.04 11.46
CA SER A 119 -10.75 -4.97 11.75
C SER A 119 -10.13 -4.82 13.13
N MET A 120 -10.28 -3.66 13.73
CA MET A 120 -9.79 -3.36 15.09
C MET A 120 -10.89 -3.29 16.15
N ALA A 121 -12.12 -3.70 15.82
CA ALA A 121 -13.20 -3.77 16.80
C ALA A 121 -12.84 -4.75 17.93
N PRO A 122 -13.24 -4.45 19.20
CA PRO A 122 -14.08 -3.32 19.64
C PRO A 122 -13.31 -2.03 19.94
N VAL A 123 -11.96 -2.02 19.80
CA VAL A 123 -11.12 -0.85 20.16
C VAL A 123 -11.43 0.31 19.24
N TYR A 124 -11.34 0.06 17.93
CA TYR A 124 -11.70 1.03 16.89
C TYR A 124 -12.78 0.43 16.00
N MET A 125 -13.81 1.21 15.72
CA MET A 125 -14.96 0.79 14.91
C MET A 125 -14.93 1.46 13.53
N LYS A 126 -15.60 0.84 12.57
CA LYS A 126 -15.88 1.49 11.30
C LYS A 126 -16.54 2.85 11.49
N GLY A 127 -16.00 3.86 10.84
CA GLY A 127 -16.48 5.25 10.96
C GLY A 127 -15.71 6.09 11.96
N ASP A 128 -14.98 5.48 12.92
CA ASP A 128 -14.12 6.21 13.82
C ASP A 128 -13.03 6.98 13.03
N ARG A 129 -12.65 8.14 13.55
CA ARG A 129 -11.51 8.91 13.04
C ARG A 129 -10.32 8.69 13.98
N VAL A 130 -9.22 8.22 13.45
CA VAL A 130 -7.95 8.07 14.19
C VAL A 130 -6.95 9.09 13.71
N PHE A 131 -6.26 9.72 14.68
CA PHE A 131 -5.15 10.65 14.47
C PHE A 131 -3.86 9.91 14.76
N PHE A 132 -2.85 10.14 13.95
CA PHE A 132 -1.59 9.43 14.04
C PHE A 132 -0.41 10.32 13.67
N SER A 133 0.76 9.98 14.19
CA SER A 133 2.01 10.66 13.88
C SER A 133 3.12 9.66 13.57
N LYS A 134 4.04 10.07 12.70
CA LYS A 134 5.25 9.29 12.41
C LYS A 134 6.13 9.26 13.65
N LYS A 135 6.71 8.09 13.96
CA LYS A 135 7.67 7.88 15.04
C LYS A 135 8.98 7.35 14.47
N ASP A 136 10.07 7.59 15.19
CA ASP A 136 11.37 7.04 14.84
C ASP A 136 11.44 5.53 15.08
N ASN A 137 10.70 5.05 16.08
CA ASN A 137 10.64 3.63 16.44
C ASN A 137 9.22 3.22 16.81
N TYR A 138 8.90 1.96 16.54
CA TYR A 138 7.62 1.32 16.87
C TYR A 138 7.86 0.06 17.70
N SER A 139 7.06 -0.11 18.76
CA SER A 139 7.16 -1.21 19.72
C SER A 139 6.05 -2.26 19.49
N ASN A 140 6.29 -3.47 20.03
CA ASN A 140 5.24 -4.48 20.07
C ASN A 140 4.03 -4.00 20.87
N GLY A 141 2.85 -4.21 20.32
CA GLY A 141 1.59 -3.73 20.89
C GLY A 141 1.16 -2.35 20.41
N ASP A 142 1.99 -1.63 19.64
CA ASP A 142 1.58 -0.36 19.05
C ASP A 142 0.50 -0.57 18.00
N ASP A 143 -0.52 0.27 18.03
CA ASP A 143 -1.51 0.36 16.98
C ASP A 143 -0.99 1.32 15.91
N ILE A 144 -0.70 0.78 14.74
CA ILE A 144 -0.06 1.49 13.63
C ILE A 144 -0.99 1.64 12.44
N VAL A 145 -0.84 2.76 11.74
CA VAL A 145 -1.52 3.01 10.46
C VAL A 145 -0.62 2.54 9.33
N LEU A 146 -1.15 1.72 8.45
CA LEU A 146 -0.48 1.21 7.26
C LEU A 146 -1.45 1.10 6.10
N ALA A 147 -0.92 1.02 4.88
CA ALA A 147 -1.73 0.75 3.71
C ALA A 147 -2.08 -0.74 3.63
N VAL A 148 -3.35 -1.01 3.39
CA VAL A 148 -3.86 -2.34 3.06
C VAL A 148 -4.38 -2.33 1.62
N LYS A 149 -4.90 -3.45 1.15
CA LYS A 149 -5.41 -3.62 -0.21
C LYS A 149 -6.23 -2.42 -0.71
N GLY A 150 -6.00 -2.02 -1.95
CA GLY A 150 -6.79 -0.98 -2.64
C GLY A 150 -6.49 0.45 -2.18
N ASN A 151 -5.27 0.75 -1.76
CA ASN A 151 -4.87 2.07 -1.27
C ASN A 151 -5.77 2.60 -0.13
N ILE A 152 -6.15 1.71 0.78
CA ILE A 152 -6.90 2.03 1.97
C ILE A 152 -5.95 2.00 3.17
N LEU A 153 -5.90 3.10 3.93
CA LEU A 153 -5.21 3.11 5.21
C LEU A 153 -6.08 2.44 6.26
N SER A 154 -5.48 1.54 7.02
CA SER A 154 -6.14 0.82 8.10
C SER A 154 -5.22 0.74 9.32
N VAL A 155 -5.79 0.41 10.47
CA VAL A 155 -5.03 0.21 11.71
C VAL A 155 -4.80 -1.27 11.93
N ARG A 156 -3.61 -1.63 12.39
CA ARG A 156 -3.26 -2.98 12.87
C ARG A 156 -2.38 -2.87 14.09
N ARG A 157 -2.42 -3.88 14.95
CA ARG A 157 -1.51 -3.99 16.09
C ARG A 157 -0.23 -4.67 15.66
N LEU A 158 0.88 -4.00 15.89
CA LEU A 158 2.21 -4.45 15.50
C LEU A 158 2.78 -5.42 16.54
N TYR A 159 3.27 -6.57 16.07
CA TYR A 159 4.16 -7.44 16.82
C TYR A 159 5.33 -7.87 15.95
N ARG A 160 6.51 -7.92 16.54
CA ARG A 160 7.75 -8.32 15.87
C ARG A 160 8.31 -9.55 16.51
N SER A 161 8.77 -10.47 15.70
CA SER A 161 9.59 -11.60 16.11
C SER A 161 10.89 -11.61 15.31
N GLN A 162 11.81 -12.52 15.65
CA GLN A 162 13.07 -12.65 14.93
C GLN A 162 12.92 -12.99 13.44
N LYS A 163 11.78 -13.58 13.03
CA LYS A 163 11.57 -14.12 11.68
C LYS A 163 10.44 -13.44 10.91
N ALA A 164 9.59 -12.69 11.58
CA ALA A 164 8.40 -12.12 10.94
C ALA A 164 7.85 -10.92 11.72
N VAL A 165 7.12 -10.07 11.01
CA VAL A 165 6.26 -9.04 11.60
C VAL A 165 4.81 -9.51 11.48
N ILE A 166 4.08 -9.37 12.57
CA ILE A 166 2.68 -9.74 12.69
C ILE A 166 1.88 -8.44 12.81
N LEU A 167 0.97 -8.25 11.88
CA LEU A 167 0.03 -7.14 11.85
C LEU A 167 -1.35 -7.69 12.23
N GLN A 168 -1.64 -7.64 13.53
CA GLN A 168 -2.82 -8.28 14.10
C GLN A 168 -4.05 -7.39 13.95
N ALA A 169 -5.14 -7.97 13.47
CA ALA A 169 -6.47 -7.44 13.63
C ALA A 169 -7.01 -7.82 15.03
N MET A 170 -7.69 -6.91 15.72
CA MET A 170 -8.32 -7.21 17.01
C MET A 170 -9.64 -7.96 16.82
N ASN A 171 -10.33 -7.74 15.71
CA ASN A 171 -11.54 -8.46 15.36
C ASN A 171 -11.20 -9.82 14.73
N PRO A 172 -11.61 -10.94 15.33
CA PRO A 172 -11.27 -12.29 14.85
C PRO A 172 -11.87 -12.63 13.48
N LYS A 173 -12.80 -11.85 12.97
CA LYS A 173 -13.32 -12.00 11.59
C LYS A 173 -12.30 -11.62 10.52
N TYR A 174 -11.24 -10.90 10.91
CA TYR A 174 -10.19 -10.44 10.00
C TYR A 174 -8.92 -11.24 10.21
N GLN A 175 -8.31 -11.63 9.11
CA GLN A 175 -7.05 -12.39 9.17
C GLN A 175 -5.90 -11.52 9.67
N THR A 176 -5.06 -12.11 10.50
CA THR A 176 -3.77 -11.56 10.87
C THR A 176 -2.82 -11.65 9.67
N ILE A 177 -2.15 -10.53 9.37
CA ILE A 177 -1.18 -10.45 8.28
C ILE A 177 0.19 -10.77 8.86
N VAL A 178 0.87 -11.77 8.30
CA VAL A 178 2.25 -12.13 8.67
C VAL A 178 3.17 -11.79 7.51
N VAL A 179 4.18 -10.96 7.78
CA VAL A 179 5.13 -10.46 6.76
C VAL A 179 6.53 -10.84 7.17
N ASN A 180 7.26 -11.51 6.28
CA ASN A 180 8.64 -11.91 6.53
C ASN A 180 9.65 -10.79 6.21
N ILE A 181 9.25 -9.84 5.37
CA ILE A 181 10.05 -8.67 4.99
C ILE A 181 9.19 -7.44 5.26
N PHE A 182 9.55 -6.70 6.29
CA PHE A 182 8.83 -5.50 6.73
C PHE A 182 9.82 -4.38 7.05
N SER A 183 9.54 -3.18 6.58
CA SER A 183 10.29 -1.98 6.91
C SER A 183 9.38 -0.99 7.65
N ASP A 184 9.93 -0.26 8.60
CA ASP A 184 9.20 0.80 9.32
C ASP A 184 8.72 1.93 8.41
N ASP A 185 9.30 2.04 7.22
CA ASP A 185 8.86 2.97 6.19
C ASP A 185 7.45 2.65 5.66
N MET A 186 6.97 1.40 5.84
CA MET A 186 5.60 0.99 5.53
C MET A 186 4.57 1.52 6.53
N ILE A 187 5.02 2.00 7.69
CA ILE A 187 4.15 2.55 8.73
C ILE A 187 3.97 4.04 8.48
N PHE A 188 2.74 4.46 8.28
CA PHE A 188 2.37 5.88 8.17
C PHE A 188 2.50 6.61 9.50
N GLY A 189 2.19 5.92 10.58
CA GLY A 189 2.35 6.44 11.92
C GLY A 189 1.72 5.55 12.98
N LYS A 190 1.96 5.91 14.25
CA LYS A 190 1.32 5.32 15.42
C LYS A 190 0.06 6.10 15.73
N VAL A 191 -1.02 5.40 16.06
CA VAL A 191 -2.28 6.00 16.53
C VAL A 191 -2.05 6.67 17.88
N GLU A 192 -2.43 7.94 17.97
CA GLU A 192 -2.31 8.76 19.18
C GLU A 192 -3.68 8.99 19.83
N VAL A 193 -4.66 9.29 19.01
CA VAL A 193 -6.01 9.65 19.48
C VAL A 193 -7.05 9.06 18.54
N MET A 194 -8.19 8.68 19.11
CA MET A 194 -9.38 8.28 18.36
C MET A 194 -10.55 9.19 18.73
N CYS A 195 -11.32 9.57 17.72
CA CYS A 195 -12.59 10.28 17.89
C CYS A 195 -13.71 9.42 17.30
N ARG A 196 -14.80 9.29 18.07
CA ARG A 196 -16.03 8.63 17.66
C ARG A 196 -17.17 9.62 17.70
N ASP A 197 -17.88 9.75 16.58
CA ASP A 197 -19.12 10.53 16.57
C ASP A 197 -20.19 9.76 17.33
N VAL A 198 -20.50 10.20 18.54
CA VAL A 198 -21.63 9.68 19.31
C VAL A 198 -22.86 10.40 18.79
N ARG A 199 -23.71 9.67 18.08
CA ARG A 199 -25.05 10.13 17.68
C ARG A 199 -26.07 9.83 18.75
#